data_c5a928e23789faf64cc692638f58da5a
#
_entry.id   c5a928e23789faf64cc692638f58da5a
#
_cell.length_a   1.000
_cell.length_b   1.000
_cell.length_c   1.000
_cell.angle_alpha   90.00
_cell.angle_beta   90.00
_cell.angle_gamma   90.00
#
_symmetry.space_group_name_H-M   'P 1'
#
loop_
_entity.id
_entity.type
_entity.pdbx_description
1 polymer ?
#
loop_
_entity_poly.entity_id
_entity_poly.type
_entity_poly.pdbx_seq_one_letter_code
_entity_poly.pdbx_strand_id
1 'polypeptide(L)'
;MGGRESPDYRDDERLIKAIRYAVELGMNHIDTAEMYAAGHAEELVGEAIKQFSRDDVFIATKVWPSNLRYEDVIRSCRRSLERLQLKYVDLYMVHWPNPRIPVQETMKAMEKLVKDGLIRYIGVSNFDVELLEEAMNALKSEEIVANQVEYSLEAREVERELIPFCERNGITVTAYTPLGKGRIPAEAAQNTQRGRALAELAKRYGKTPTQVALNWVIWRPSVITIPKAAKKEHLEENAGAAGWRLTEEDYNRISKVWS
;
A
#
# COMPACT_ATOMS: atom_id res chain seq x y z
N MET A 1 0.05 5.87 11.57
CA MET A 1 0.98 6.38 12.61
C MET A 1 0.51 7.77 13.00
N GLY A 2 0.92 8.31 14.14
CA GLY A 2 0.56 9.67 14.55
C GLY A 2 -0.89 9.93 14.97
N GLY A 3 -1.64 8.90 15.32
CA GLY A 3 -3.06 8.98 15.71
C GLY A 3 -3.98 8.16 14.80
N ARG A 4 -5.30 8.23 15.06
CA ARG A 4 -6.32 7.60 14.19
C ARG A 4 -7.05 8.68 13.38
N GLU A 5 -7.99 9.39 13.99
CA GLU A 5 -8.80 10.44 13.35
C GLU A 5 -8.23 11.85 13.62
N SER A 6 -7.46 11.99 14.70
CA SER A 6 -6.79 13.24 15.08
C SER A 6 -5.31 13.00 15.35
N PRO A 7 -4.45 14.04 15.24
CA PRO A 7 -3.03 13.95 15.55
C PRO A 7 -2.78 13.50 17.00
N ASP A 8 -1.76 12.65 17.17
CA ASP A 8 -1.23 12.25 18.46
C ASP A 8 0.30 12.35 18.39
N TYR A 9 0.85 13.38 19.02
CA TYR A 9 2.25 13.76 18.94
C TYR A 9 3.16 13.02 19.96
N ARG A 10 2.58 12.23 20.87
CA ARG A 10 3.31 11.61 21.99
C ARG A 10 4.40 10.64 21.58
N ASP A 11 4.24 10.03 20.42
CA ASP A 11 5.11 8.96 19.90
C ASP A 11 5.94 9.38 18.68
N ASP A 12 5.94 10.66 18.30
CA ASP A 12 6.50 11.13 17.02
C ASP A 12 7.95 10.71 16.81
N GLU A 13 8.83 10.94 17.78
CA GLU A 13 10.23 10.53 17.66
C GLU A 13 10.39 9.02 17.42
N ARG A 14 9.59 8.22 18.10
CA ARG A 14 9.61 6.76 17.94
C ARG A 14 9.10 6.35 16.56
N LEU A 15 8.06 7.01 16.06
CA LEU A 15 7.48 6.74 14.75
C LEU A 15 8.41 7.19 13.62
N ILE A 16 9.04 8.34 13.74
CA ILE A 16 10.06 8.83 12.81
C ILE A 16 11.23 7.84 12.74
N LYS A 17 11.77 7.41 13.91
CA LYS A 17 12.83 6.39 13.96
C LYS A 17 12.40 5.07 13.31
N ALA A 18 11.14 4.64 13.51
CA ALA A 18 10.62 3.43 12.90
C ALA A 18 10.55 3.53 11.35
N ILE A 19 10.12 4.67 10.81
CA ILE A 19 10.11 4.92 9.35
C ILE A 19 11.54 4.90 8.80
N ARG A 20 12.48 5.58 9.45
CA ARG A 20 13.90 5.59 9.06
C ARG A 20 14.47 4.18 9.04
N TYR A 21 14.25 3.44 10.09
CA TYR A 21 14.72 2.06 10.17
C TYR A 21 14.10 1.14 9.11
N ALA A 22 12.83 1.33 8.75
CA ALA A 22 12.21 0.60 7.66
C ALA A 22 12.92 0.86 6.31
N VAL A 23 13.28 2.11 6.03
CA VAL A 23 14.03 2.47 4.81
C VAL A 23 15.44 1.85 4.83
N GLU A 24 16.13 1.88 5.97
CA GLU A 24 17.45 1.24 6.14
C GLU A 24 17.41 -0.27 5.92
N LEU A 25 16.28 -0.93 6.21
CA LEU A 25 16.03 -2.35 5.91
C LEU A 25 15.65 -2.61 4.43
N GLY A 26 15.60 -1.58 3.57
CA GLY A 26 15.25 -1.68 2.16
C GLY A 26 13.75 -1.56 1.85
N MET A 27 12.90 -1.27 2.84
CA MET A 27 11.48 -1.00 2.63
C MET A 27 11.28 0.48 2.25
N ASN A 28 11.60 0.82 1.02
CA ASN A 28 11.65 2.21 0.53
C ASN A 28 10.35 2.73 -0.08
N HIS A 29 9.33 1.88 -0.28
CA HIS A 29 7.98 2.30 -0.67
C HIS A 29 7.19 2.70 0.58
N ILE A 30 6.99 4.01 0.77
CA ILE A 30 6.31 4.57 1.95
C ILE A 30 4.91 5.01 1.54
N ASP A 31 3.90 4.36 2.14
CA ASP A 31 2.49 4.65 1.90
C ASP A 31 1.87 5.44 3.05
N THR A 32 1.26 6.57 2.71
CA THR A 32 0.52 7.44 3.63
C THR A 32 -0.76 7.98 2.98
N ALA A 33 -1.48 8.90 3.63
CA ALA A 33 -2.66 9.56 3.09
C ALA A 33 -2.99 10.84 3.87
N GLU A 34 -3.64 11.82 3.22
CA GLU A 34 -4.06 13.07 3.84
C GLU A 34 -5.01 12.86 5.03
N MET A 35 -5.78 11.77 5.04
CA MET A 35 -6.71 11.49 6.14
C MET A 35 -6.03 10.86 7.37
N TYR A 36 -4.84 10.26 7.23
CA TYR A 36 -4.23 9.57 8.35
C TYR A 36 -3.81 10.55 9.44
N ALA A 37 -4.46 10.45 10.61
CA ALA A 37 -4.26 11.38 11.71
C ALA A 37 -4.44 12.86 11.29
N ALA A 38 -5.44 13.14 10.41
CA ALA A 38 -5.71 14.47 9.86
C ALA A 38 -4.49 15.13 9.19
N GLY A 39 -3.64 14.34 8.52
CA GLY A 39 -2.44 14.80 7.83
C GLY A 39 -1.14 14.66 8.62
N HIS A 40 -1.18 14.46 9.93
CA HIS A 40 0.02 14.32 10.76
C HIS A 40 0.90 13.12 10.35
N ALA A 41 0.30 12.05 9.81
CA ALA A 41 1.08 10.93 9.27
C ALA A 41 1.99 11.35 8.10
N GLU A 42 1.56 12.31 7.25
CA GLU A 42 2.39 12.87 6.18
C GLU A 42 3.52 13.74 6.75
N GLU A 43 3.27 14.50 7.83
CA GLU A 43 4.31 15.27 8.52
C GLU A 43 5.41 14.36 9.08
N LEU A 44 5.04 13.24 9.71
CA LEU A 44 5.99 12.24 10.21
C LEU A 44 6.83 11.61 9.10
N VAL A 45 6.21 11.31 7.96
CA VAL A 45 6.92 10.81 6.78
C VAL A 45 7.89 11.86 6.26
N GLY A 46 7.44 13.12 6.08
CA GLY A 46 8.27 14.23 5.63
C GLY A 46 9.50 14.42 6.51
N GLU A 47 9.33 14.39 7.85
CA GLU A 47 10.43 14.50 8.79
C GLU A 47 11.38 13.28 8.75
N ALA A 48 10.83 12.08 8.59
CA ALA A 48 11.61 10.87 8.57
C ALA A 48 12.56 10.80 7.37
N ILE A 49 12.07 11.19 6.18
CA ILE A 49 12.82 11.02 4.92
C ILE A 49 13.90 12.08 4.67
N LYS A 50 13.98 13.14 5.47
CA LYS A 50 14.99 14.20 5.32
C LYS A 50 16.45 13.72 5.29
N GLN A 51 16.72 12.59 5.93
CA GLN A 51 18.07 12.03 6.00
C GLN A 51 18.44 11.16 4.79
N PHE A 52 17.50 10.85 3.91
CA PHE A 52 17.71 10.02 2.72
C PHE A 52 17.75 10.88 1.46
N SER A 53 18.43 10.37 0.43
CA SER A 53 18.27 10.96 -0.90
C SER A 53 16.83 10.80 -1.36
N ARG A 54 16.28 11.82 -2.02
CA ARG A 54 14.89 11.77 -2.52
C ARG A 54 14.68 10.61 -3.50
N ASP A 55 15.69 10.20 -4.21
CA ASP A 55 15.64 9.10 -5.18
C ASP A 55 15.75 7.71 -4.53
N ASP A 56 16.12 7.65 -3.24
CA ASP A 56 16.18 6.37 -2.50
C ASP A 56 14.83 5.95 -1.94
N VAL A 57 13.82 6.83 -1.96
CA VAL A 57 12.50 6.59 -1.38
C VAL A 57 11.39 6.81 -2.40
N PHE A 58 10.40 5.95 -2.40
CA PHE A 58 9.18 6.05 -3.20
C PHE A 58 8.02 6.43 -2.28
N ILE A 59 7.47 7.63 -2.46
CA ILE A 59 6.43 8.19 -1.59
C ILE A 59 5.07 8.13 -2.27
N ALA A 60 4.16 7.40 -1.66
CA ALA A 60 2.76 7.30 -2.06
C ALA A 60 1.86 8.00 -1.05
N THR A 61 0.97 8.89 -1.51
CA THR A 61 -0.09 9.47 -0.69
C THR A 61 -1.41 9.51 -1.44
N LYS A 62 -2.51 9.89 -0.76
CA LYS A 62 -3.86 9.68 -1.27
C LYS A 62 -4.78 10.85 -0.96
N VAL A 63 -5.63 11.21 -1.94
CA VAL A 63 -6.71 12.16 -1.76
C VAL A 63 -7.96 11.47 -1.19
N TRP A 64 -8.63 12.14 -0.25
CA TRP A 64 -9.83 11.63 0.40
C TRP A 64 -11.08 11.74 -0.51
N PRO A 65 -12.05 10.81 -0.43
CA PRO A 65 -13.22 10.79 -1.32
C PRO A 65 -14.07 12.07 -1.38
N SER A 66 -14.09 12.88 -0.32
CA SER A 66 -14.81 14.16 -0.36
C SER A 66 -14.14 15.22 -1.23
N ASN A 67 -12.87 15.02 -1.57
CA ASN A 67 -12.00 15.99 -2.25
C ASN A 67 -11.69 15.59 -3.71
N LEU A 68 -12.59 14.83 -4.37
CA LEU A 68 -12.34 14.30 -5.72
C LEU A 68 -12.78 15.23 -6.86
N ARG A 69 -13.37 16.40 -6.58
CA ARG A 69 -13.60 17.41 -7.60
C ARG A 69 -12.28 18.02 -8.07
N TYR A 70 -12.24 18.46 -9.30
CA TYR A 70 -11.03 18.93 -9.98
C TYR A 70 -10.16 19.87 -9.12
N GLU A 71 -10.73 20.97 -8.63
CA GLU A 71 -9.98 21.95 -7.83
C GLU A 71 -9.61 21.40 -6.43
N ASP A 72 -10.43 20.52 -5.86
CA ASP A 72 -10.21 19.92 -4.56
C ASP A 72 -9.04 18.92 -4.59
N VAL A 73 -8.94 18.10 -5.65
CA VAL A 73 -7.79 17.20 -5.87
C VAL A 73 -6.49 17.99 -5.91
N ILE A 74 -6.45 19.07 -6.70
CA ILE A 74 -5.25 19.91 -6.82
C ILE A 74 -4.89 20.55 -5.48
N ARG A 75 -5.88 21.08 -4.76
CA ARG A 75 -5.67 21.67 -3.45
C ARG A 75 -5.19 20.66 -2.41
N SER A 76 -5.79 19.47 -2.38
CA SER A 76 -5.39 18.37 -1.49
C SER A 76 -3.97 17.92 -1.75
N CYS A 77 -3.59 17.74 -3.02
CA CYS A 77 -2.21 17.38 -3.39
C CYS A 77 -1.19 18.41 -2.88
N ARG A 78 -1.44 19.69 -3.09
CA ARG A 78 -0.56 20.77 -2.60
C ARG A 78 -0.40 20.75 -1.08
N ARG A 79 -1.49 20.56 -0.34
CA ARG A 79 -1.46 20.43 1.13
C ARG A 79 -0.68 19.17 1.56
N SER A 80 -0.81 18.07 0.86
CA SER A 80 -0.02 16.86 1.11
C SER A 80 1.47 17.13 0.91
N LEU A 81 1.84 17.83 -0.18
CA LEU A 81 3.23 18.21 -0.45
C LEU A 81 3.79 19.17 0.63
N GLU A 82 2.99 20.10 1.13
CA GLU A 82 3.36 20.99 2.24
C GLU A 82 3.66 20.18 3.51
N ARG A 83 2.78 19.23 3.92
CA ARG A 83 3.00 18.38 5.09
C ARG A 83 4.18 17.45 4.93
N LEU A 84 4.36 16.86 3.76
CA LEU A 84 5.50 16.02 3.41
C LEU A 84 6.82 16.81 3.24
N GLN A 85 6.75 18.14 3.10
CA GLN A 85 7.88 19.03 2.80
C GLN A 85 8.60 18.61 1.51
N LEU A 86 7.83 18.20 0.49
CA LEU A 86 8.31 17.73 -0.80
C LEU A 86 7.86 18.62 -1.94
N LYS A 87 8.63 18.63 -3.04
CA LYS A 87 8.24 19.29 -4.29
C LYS A 87 7.30 18.42 -5.13
N TYR A 88 7.40 17.10 -5.02
CA TYR A 88 6.57 16.11 -5.70
C TYR A 88 6.48 14.81 -4.88
N VAL A 89 5.42 14.04 -5.10
CA VAL A 89 5.32 12.65 -4.67
C VAL A 89 5.44 11.71 -5.86
N ASP A 90 5.88 10.47 -5.61
CA ASP A 90 6.02 9.49 -6.68
C ASP A 90 4.66 8.96 -7.12
N LEU A 91 3.78 8.63 -6.20
CA LEU A 91 2.45 8.11 -6.50
C LEU A 91 1.38 8.90 -5.73
N TYR A 92 0.42 9.44 -6.47
CA TYR A 92 -0.76 10.06 -5.87
C TYR A 92 -2.00 9.26 -6.23
N MET A 93 -2.79 8.88 -5.23
CA MET A 93 -3.89 7.95 -5.42
C MET A 93 -5.24 8.53 -5.00
N VAL A 94 -6.30 8.12 -5.67
CA VAL A 94 -7.65 8.20 -5.12
C VAL A 94 -7.77 7.18 -4.00
N HIS A 95 -8.07 7.61 -2.75
CA HIS A 95 -8.11 6.70 -1.59
C HIS A 95 -9.29 5.73 -1.62
N TRP A 96 -10.46 6.22 -1.99
CA TRP A 96 -11.70 5.48 -2.26
C TRP A 96 -12.49 6.19 -3.33
N PRO A 97 -13.22 5.51 -4.19
CA PRO A 97 -14.10 6.15 -5.14
C PRO A 97 -15.25 6.89 -4.43
N ASN A 98 -15.76 7.92 -5.08
CA ASN A 98 -16.96 8.61 -4.64
C ASN A 98 -17.99 8.64 -5.79
N PRO A 99 -19.06 7.84 -5.73
CA PRO A 99 -20.03 7.73 -6.82
C PRO A 99 -20.81 9.03 -7.10
N ARG A 100 -20.66 10.06 -6.25
CA ARG A 100 -21.28 11.37 -6.45
C ARG A 100 -20.43 12.32 -7.30
N ILE A 101 -19.21 11.93 -7.62
CA ILE A 101 -18.26 12.74 -8.39
C ILE A 101 -17.81 11.89 -9.60
N PRO A 102 -18.04 12.36 -10.84
CA PRO A 102 -17.60 11.63 -12.02
C PRO A 102 -16.09 11.37 -11.99
N VAL A 103 -15.67 10.14 -12.24
CA VAL A 103 -14.25 9.76 -12.21
C VAL A 103 -13.42 10.55 -13.22
N GLN A 104 -14.03 10.96 -14.34
CA GLN A 104 -13.42 11.78 -15.39
C GLN A 104 -12.94 13.14 -14.85
N GLU A 105 -13.72 13.75 -13.93
CA GLU A 105 -13.33 15.01 -13.31
C GLU A 105 -12.07 14.83 -12.45
N THR A 106 -12.02 13.74 -11.67
CA THR A 106 -10.88 13.39 -10.83
C THR A 106 -9.64 13.07 -11.68
N MET A 107 -9.77 12.22 -12.71
CA MET A 107 -8.66 11.83 -13.57
C MET A 107 -8.08 13.02 -14.33
N LYS A 108 -8.90 13.95 -14.78
CA LYS A 108 -8.43 15.20 -15.39
C LYS A 108 -7.57 16.04 -14.44
N ALA A 109 -7.91 16.07 -13.14
CA ALA A 109 -7.10 16.74 -12.14
C ALA A 109 -5.76 16.00 -11.91
N MET A 110 -5.78 14.66 -11.90
CA MET A 110 -4.56 13.85 -11.78
C MET A 110 -3.60 14.09 -12.94
N GLU A 111 -4.07 14.11 -14.20
CA GLU A 111 -3.24 14.48 -15.37
C GLU A 111 -2.64 15.89 -15.23
N LYS A 112 -3.43 16.84 -14.73
CA LYS A 112 -2.91 18.20 -14.47
C LYS A 112 -1.78 18.19 -13.47
N LEU A 113 -1.88 17.40 -12.39
CA LEU A 113 -0.84 17.28 -11.36
C LEU A 113 0.45 16.65 -11.92
N VAL A 114 0.35 15.64 -12.81
CA VAL A 114 1.52 15.08 -13.51
C VAL A 114 2.15 16.15 -14.40
N LYS A 115 1.36 16.84 -15.20
CA LYS A 115 1.84 17.91 -16.09
C LYS A 115 2.52 19.05 -15.34
N ASP A 116 2.06 19.38 -14.13
CA ASP A 116 2.65 20.38 -13.26
C ASP A 116 3.90 19.88 -12.50
N GLY A 117 4.26 18.60 -12.64
CA GLY A 117 5.38 17.97 -11.95
C GLY A 117 5.18 17.81 -10.44
N LEU A 118 3.93 17.85 -9.95
CA LEU A 118 3.61 17.67 -8.53
C LEU A 118 3.48 16.21 -8.14
N ILE A 119 3.17 15.34 -9.09
CA ILE A 119 3.16 13.88 -8.93
C ILE A 119 3.87 13.23 -10.12
N ARG A 120 4.50 12.07 -9.92
CA ARG A 120 5.11 11.29 -11.01
C ARG A 120 4.13 10.34 -11.65
N TYR A 121 3.32 9.65 -10.82
CA TYR A 121 2.42 8.59 -11.26
C TYR A 121 1.03 8.74 -10.66
N ILE A 122 0.04 8.29 -11.41
CA ILE A 122 -1.36 8.23 -11.00
C ILE A 122 -1.69 6.82 -10.51
N GLY A 123 -2.34 6.72 -9.36
CA GLY A 123 -2.91 5.47 -8.86
C GLY A 123 -4.33 5.64 -8.35
N VAL A 124 -4.93 4.52 -8.04
CA VAL A 124 -6.26 4.44 -7.42
C VAL A 124 -6.24 3.44 -6.26
N SER A 125 -7.27 3.45 -5.44
CA SER A 125 -7.45 2.46 -4.38
C SER A 125 -8.92 2.08 -4.27
N ASN A 126 -9.17 0.78 -4.11
CA ASN A 126 -10.51 0.20 -4.00
C ASN A 126 -11.39 0.38 -5.25
N PHE A 127 -10.78 0.38 -6.41
CA PHE A 127 -11.47 0.34 -7.69
C PHE A 127 -11.65 -1.12 -8.11
N ASP A 128 -12.86 -1.49 -8.50
CA ASP A 128 -13.13 -2.72 -9.21
C ASP A 128 -12.72 -2.61 -10.69
N VAL A 129 -12.92 -3.65 -11.48
CA VAL A 129 -12.52 -3.68 -12.89
C VAL A 129 -13.27 -2.62 -13.70
N GLU A 130 -14.59 -2.50 -13.51
CA GLU A 130 -15.43 -1.58 -14.27
C GLU A 130 -15.02 -0.12 -14.05
N LEU A 131 -14.87 0.29 -12.79
CA LEU A 131 -14.46 1.65 -12.45
C LEU A 131 -12.99 1.92 -12.83
N LEU A 132 -12.13 0.91 -12.78
CA LEU A 132 -10.75 1.03 -13.23
C LEU A 132 -10.66 1.26 -14.73
N GLU A 133 -11.45 0.53 -15.54
CA GLU A 133 -11.57 0.77 -16.97
C GLU A 133 -12.13 2.16 -17.30
N GLU A 134 -13.15 2.60 -16.56
CA GLU A 134 -13.72 3.95 -16.73
C GLU A 134 -12.66 5.03 -16.42
N ALA A 135 -11.89 4.86 -15.35
CA ALA A 135 -10.82 5.78 -14.98
C ALA A 135 -9.67 5.80 -16.00
N MET A 136 -9.26 4.63 -16.52
CA MET A 136 -8.25 4.52 -17.58
C MET A 136 -8.71 5.23 -18.86
N ASN A 137 -9.96 5.03 -19.26
CA ASN A 137 -10.54 5.66 -20.45
C ASN A 137 -10.70 7.19 -20.32
N ALA A 138 -10.72 7.71 -19.09
CA ALA A 138 -10.82 9.14 -18.81
C ALA A 138 -9.48 9.87 -18.98
N LEU A 139 -8.36 9.16 -18.89
CA LEU A 139 -7.00 9.70 -19.09
C LEU A 139 -6.69 9.82 -20.60
N LYS A 140 -5.92 10.85 -20.96
CA LYS A 140 -5.57 11.15 -22.36
C LYS A 140 -4.11 10.87 -22.68
N SER A 141 -3.22 11.14 -21.75
CA SER A 141 -1.77 11.08 -21.93
C SER A 141 -1.04 10.32 -20.83
N GLU A 142 -1.74 10.04 -19.74
CA GLU A 142 -1.18 9.36 -18.56
C GLU A 142 -1.83 7.99 -18.38
N GLU A 143 -1.23 7.17 -17.51
CA GLU A 143 -1.70 5.82 -17.20
C GLU A 143 -1.91 5.67 -15.69
N ILE A 144 -2.83 4.78 -15.30
CA ILE A 144 -2.94 4.32 -13.92
C ILE A 144 -1.91 3.21 -13.72
N VAL A 145 -0.93 3.44 -12.83
CA VAL A 145 0.16 2.48 -12.60
C VAL A 145 -0.06 1.57 -11.40
N ALA A 146 -1.01 1.92 -10.51
CA ALA A 146 -1.28 1.14 -9.30
C ALA A 146 -2.75 1.16 -8.91
N ASN A 147 -3.24 0.02 -8.40
CA ASN A 147 -4.51 -0.08 -7.68
C ASN A 147 -4.26 -0.72 -6.31
N GLN A 148 -4.53 0.04 -5.23
CA GLN A 148 -4.35 -0.44 -3.88
C GLN A 148 -5.64 -1.05 -3.33
N VAL A 149 -5.60 -2.33 -2.94
CA VAL A 149 -6.78 -3.09 -2.51
C VAL A 149 -6.48 -3.98 -1.32
N GLU A 150 -7.53 -4.40 -0.59
CA GLU A 150 -7.38 -5.42 0.44
C GLU A 150 -7.01 -6.76 -0.19
N TYR A 151 -5.85 -7.30 0.20
CA TYR A 151 -5.43 -8.62 -0.28
C TYR A 151 -4.56 -9.32 0.76
N SER A 152 -4.99 -10.52 1.11
CA SER A 152 -4.34 -11.38 2.10
C SER A 152 -4.84 -12.81 1.96
N LEU A 153 -4.32 -13.75 2.74
CA LEU A 153 -4.85 -15.12 2.82
C LEU A 153 -6.34 -15.18 3.21
N GLU A 154 -6.87 -14.16 3.92
CA GLU A 154 -8.28 -14.06 4.32
C GLU A 154 -9.16 -13.28 3.33
N ALA A 155 -8.59 -12.38 2.54
CA ALA A 155 -9.30 -11.50 1.60
C ALA A 155 -8.75 -11.73 0.19
N ARG A 156 -9.42 -12.57 -0.59
CA ARG A 156 -8.92 -13.09 -1.87
C ARG A 156 -9.83 -12.81 -3.07
N GLU A 157 -10.90 -12.07 -2.88
CA GLU A 157 -11.91 -11.79 -3.92
C GLU A 157 -11.29 -11.17 -5.17
N VAL A 158 -10.25 -10.34 -4.97
CA VAL A 158 -9.52 -9.66 -6.05
C VAL A 158 -8.75 -10.60 -6.99
N GLU A 159 -8.51 -11.85 -6.58
CA GLU A 159 -7.82 -12.85 -7.41
C GLU A 159 -8.63 -13.30 -8.63
N ARG A 160 -9.96 -13.18 -8.58
CA ARG A 160 -10.83 -13.70 -9.62
C ARG A 160 -10.75 -12.89 -10.91
N GLU A 161 -10.80 -11.57 -10.77
CA GLU A 161 -10.90 -10.66 -11.92
C GLU A 161 -9.89 -9.52 -11.86
N LEU A 162 -9.78 -8.85 -10.72
CA LEU A 162 -9.02 -7.60 -10.60
C LEU A 162 -7.52 -7.81 -10.77
N ILE A 163 -6.90 -8.77 -10.07
CA ILE A 163 -5.45 -9.03 -10.22
C ILE A 163 -5.12 -9.43 -11.66
N PRO A 164 -5.84 -10.41 -12.30
CA PRO A 164 -5.62 -10.71 -13.71
C PRO A 164 -5.81 -9.53 -14.65
N PHE A 165 -6.77 -8.65 -14.38
CA PHE A 165 -6.97 -7.43 -15.14
C PHE A 165 -5.78 -6.47 -15.00
N CYS A 166 -5.33 -6.22 -13.77
CA CYS A 166 -4.18 -5.37 -13.50
C CYS A 166 -2.90 -5.92 -14.17
N GLU A 167 -2.66 -7.22 -14.09
CA GLU A 167 -1.52 -7.89 -14.74
C GLU A 167 -1.49 -7.67 -16.25
N ARG A 168 -2.64 -7.81 -16.93
CA ARG A 168 -2.75 -7.58 -18.38
C ARG A 168 -2.51 -6.13 -18.79
N ASN A 169 -2.81 -5.19 -17.90
CA ASN A 169 -2.70 -3.75 -18.17
C ASN A 169 -1.44 -3.11 -17.54
N GLY A 170 -0.50 -3.89 -17.00
CA GLY A 170 0.73 -3.37 -16.41
C GLY A 170 0.53 -2.58 -15.11
N ILE A 171 -0.60 -2.78 -14.42
CA ILE A 171 -0.97 -2.09 -13.18
C ILE A 171 -0.47 -2.89 -11.99
N THR A 172 0.32 -2.27 -11.11
CA THR A 172 0.75 -2.88 -9.85
C THR A 172 -0.40 -2.94 -8.85
N VAL A 173 -0.62 -4.11 -8.27
CA VAL A 173 -1.55 -4.26 -7.14
C VAL A 173 -0.80 -4.03 -5.84
N THR A 174 -1.23 -3.03 -5.06
CA THR A 174 -0.68 -2.77 -3.72
C THR A 174 -1.61 -3.36 -2.67
N ALA A 175 -1.18 -4.45 -2.03
CA ALA A 175 -1.97 -5.16 -1.02
C ALA A 175 -1.93 -4.44 0.34
N TYR A 176 -3.06 -3.89 0.79
CA TYR A 176 -3.19 -3.41 2.16
C TYR A 176 -3.80 -4.48 3.08
N THR A 177 -3.61 -4.34 4.39
CA THR A 177 -4.04 -5.32 5.42
C THR A 177 -3.53 -6.76 5.17
N PRO A 178 -2.28 -6.95 4.70
CA PRO A 178 -1.81 -8.26 4.20
C PRO A 178 -1.73 -9.35 5.27
N LEU A 179 -1.78 -8.96 6.54
CA LEU A 179 -1.71 -9.85 7.70
C LEU A 179 -3.04 -9.98 8.45
N GLY A 180 -4.17 -9.54 7.86
CA GLY A 180 -5.48 -9.60 8.52
C GLY A 180 -5.49 -8.89 9.88
N LYS A 181 -4.77 -7.76 10.02
CA LYS A 181 -4.56 -7.04 11.31
C LYS A 181 -3.92 -7.92 12.39
N GLY A 182 -3.06 -8.83 12.01
CA GLY A 182 -2.33 -9.74 12.89
C GLY A 182 -3.04 -11.09 13.14
N ARG A 183 -4.25 -11.29 12.63
CA ARG A 183 -4.98 -12.57 12.79
C ARG A 183 -4.29 -13.72 12.05
N ILE A 184 -3.84 -13.48 10.81
CA ILE A 184 -3.22 -14.51 9.98
C ILE A 184 -1.99 -15.14 10.66
N PRO A 185 -0.96 -14.40 11.09
CA PRO A 185 0.16 -15.02 11.80
C PRO A 185 -0.23 -15.63 13.15
N ALA A 186 -1.21 -15.06 13.86
CA ALA A 186 -1.69 -15.61 15.12
C ALA A 186 -2.39 -16.98 14.95
N GLU A 187 -2.94 -17.26 13.78
CA GLU A 187 -3.54 -18.55 13.44
C GLU A 187 -2.52 -19.71 13.54
N ALA A 188 -1.23 -19.45 13.29
CA ALA A 188 -0.18 -20.48 13.38
C ALA A 188 0.01 -21.08 14.78
N ALA A 189 -0.42 -20.39 15.82
CA ALA A 189 -0.44 -20.91 17.19
C ALA A 189 -1.69 -21.76 17.52
N GLN A 190 -2.66 -21.81 16.58
CA GLN A 190 -3.92 -22.53 16.78
C GLN A 190 -3.85 -23.92 16.14
N ASN A 191 -4.53 -24.89 16.75
CA ASN A 191 -4.62 -26.25 16.23
C ASN A 191 -5.73 -26.37 15.14
N THR A 192 -5.77 -25.44 14.20
CA THR A 192 -6.63 -25.46 13.03
C THR A 192 -5.87 -25.99 11.81
N GLN A 193 -6.58 -26.32 10.74
CA GLN A 193 -5.93 -26.70 9.47
C GLN A 193 -5.10 -25.54 8.90
N ARG A 194 -5.62 -24.31 8.96
CA ARG A 194 -4.94 -23.08 8.52
C ARG A 194 -3.66 -22.82 9.34
N GLY A 195 -3.79 -22.89 10.66
CA GLY A 195 -2.67 -22.69 11.59
C GLY A 195 -1.54 -23.69 11.38
N ARG A 196 -1.88 -25.00 11.29
CA ARG A 196 -0.89 -26.05 11.03
C ARG A 196 -0.18 -25.86 9.69
N ALA A 197 -0.91 -25.56 8.62
CA ALA A 197 -0.31 -25.34 7.31
C ALA A 197 0.69 -24.17 7.33
N LEU A 198 0.32 -23.06 7.96
CA LEU A 198 1.18 -21.87 8.08
C LEU A 198 2.43 -22.16 8.95
N ALA A 199 2.27 -22.86 10.08
CA ALA A 199 3.37 -23.22 10.97
C ALA A 199 4.34 -24.23 10.30
N GLU A 200 3.83 -25.22 9.56
CA GLU A 200 4.65 -26.17 8.81
C GLU A 200 5.50 -25.47 7.75
N LEU A 201 4.92 -24.55 6.97
CA LEU A 201 5.68 -23.77 5.98
C LEU A 201 6.72 -22.87 6.65
N ALA A 202 6.35 -22.18 7.72
CA ALA A 202 7.29 -21.38 8.49
C ALA A 202 8.51 -22.20 8.93
N LYS A 203 8.29 -23.40 9.48
CA LYS A 203 9.36 -24.33 9.85
C LYS A 203 10.17 -24.80 8.66
N ARG A 204 9.52 -25.18 7.54
CA ARG A 204 10.17 -25.67 6.31
C ARG A 204 11.16 -24.65 5.73
N TYR A 205 10.76 -23.39 5.69
CA TYR A 205 11.58 -22.32 5.11
C TYR A 205 12.51 -21.63 6.12
N GLY A 206 12.47 -22.00 7.40
CA GLY A 206 13.21 -21.30 8.46
C GLY A 206 12.78 -19.85 8.62
N LYS A 207 11.48 -19.60 8.43
CA LYS A 207 10.85 -18.26 8.46
C LYS A 207 9.78 -18.20 9.54
N THR A 208 9.29 -16.99 9.80
CA THR A 208 8.14 -16.81 10.70
C THR A 208 6.81 -16.98 9.93
N PRO A 209 5.69 -17.25 10.62
CA PRO A 209 4.37 -17.24 10.02
C PRO A 209 4.02 -15.93 9.32
N THR A 210 4.43 -14.79 9.88
CA THR A 210 4.29 -13.46 9.27
C THR A 210 5.02 -13.38 7.94
N GLN A 211 6.27 -13.84 7.89
CA GLN A 211 7.08 -13.83 6.68
C GLN A 211 6.50 -14.73 5.60
N VAL A 212 5.98 -15.90 5.96
CA VAL A 212 5.30 -16.80 5.02
C VAL A 212 4.03 -16.17 4.46
N ALA A 213 3.20 -15.56 5.31
CA ALA A 213 1.99 -14.90 4.87
C ALA A 213 2.27 -13.70 3.94
N LEU A 214 3.27 -12.86 4.25
CA LEU A 214 3.68 -11.75 3.39
C LEU A 214 4.29 -12.25 2.07
N ASN A 215 5.13 -13.31 2.11
CA ASN A 215 5.72 -13.91 0.93
C ASN A 215 4.65 -14.51 0.00
N TRP A 216 3.57 -15.06 0.56
CA TRP A 216 2.43 -15.50 -0.22
C TRP A 216 1.74 -14.34 -0.93
N VAL A 217 1.53 -13.18 -0.26
CA VAL A 217 0.91 -11.98 -0.88
C VAL A 217 1.73 -11.49 -2.06
N ILE A 218 3.05 -11.40 -1.92
CA ILE A 218 3.97 -10.93 -2.97
C ILE A 218 4.45 -12.05 -3.92
N TRP A 219 3.78 -13.20 -3.91
CA TRP A 219 4.16 -14.31 -4.80
C TRP A 219 3.95 -13.97 -6.27
N ARG A 220 2.94 -13.16 -6.61
CA ARG A 220 2.75 -12.63 -7.96
C ARG A 220 3.66 -11.42 -8.18
N PRO A 221 4.43 -11.37 -9.30
CA PRO A 221 5.35 -10.25 -9.56
C PRO A 221 4.68 -8.87 -9.65
N SER A 222 3.39 -8.85 -10.01
CA SER A 222 2.57 -7.65 -10.10
C SER A 222 2.06 -7.12 -8.75
N VAL A 223 2.31 -7.85 -7.65
CA VAL A 223 1.78 -7.53 -6.32
C VAL A 223 2.89 -7.11 -5.39
N ILE A 224 2.72 -5.93 -4.78
CA ILE A 224 3.51 -5.46 -3.64
C ILE A 224 2.63 -5.37 -2.41
N THR A 225 3.22 -5.20 -1.22
CA THR A 225 2.44 -5.09 0.02
C THR A 225 3.00 -4.03 0.95
N ILE A 226 2.12 -3.45 1.79
CA ILE A 226 2.42 -2.35 2.70
C ILE A 226 2.07 -2.71 4.17
N PRO A 227 2.74 -3.69 4.79
CA PRO A 227 2.50 -4.09 6.17
C PRO A 227 2.90 -2.97 7.13
N LYS A 228 1.95 -2.51 7.96
CA LYS A 228 2.23 -1.48 8.97
C LYS A 228 2.95 -2.06 10.17
N ALA A 229 4.09 -1.47 10.55
CA ALA A 229 4.80 -1.76 11.79
C ALA A 229 5.43 -0.49 12.39
N ALA A 230 5.67 -0.50 13.71
CA ALA A 230 6.34 0.58 14.43
C ALA A 230 7.32 0.06 15.49
N LYS A 231 7.38 -1.26 15.69
CA LYS A 231 8.38 -1.93 16.54
C LYS A 231 9.49 -2.49 15.65
N LYS A 232 10.72 -2.41 16.13
CA LYS A 232 11.91 -2.86 15.40
C LYS A 232 11.78 -4.32 14.95
N GLU A 233 11.36 -5.19 15.85
CA GLU A 233 11.23 -6.63 15.60
C GLU A 233 10.23 -6.92 14.48
N HIS A 234 9.10 -6.18 14.43
CA HIS A 234 8.10 -6.32 13.39
C HIS A 234 8.57 -5.74 12.04
N LEU A 235 9.41 -4.69 12.06
CA LEU A 235 10.00 -4.13 10.84
C LEU A 235 11.00 -5.11 10.22
N GLU A 236 11.88 -5.71 11.04
CA GLU A 236 12.82 -6.75 10.62
C GLU A 236 12.08 -8.00 10.09
N GLU A 237 11.02 -8.40 10.79
CA GLU A 237 10.18 -9.52 10.38
C GLU A 237 9.51 -9.26 9.01
N ASN A 238 8.94 -8.07 8.81
CA ASN A 238 8.33 -7.69 7.55
C ASN A 238 9.37 -7.64 6.42
N ALA A 239 10.53 -7.03 6.63
CA ALA A 239 11.60 -6.98 5.64
C ALA A 239 12.09 -8.38 5.26
N GLY A 240 12.19 -9.30 6.22
CA GLY A 240 12.60 -10.68 6.01
C GLY A 240 11.60 -11.55 5.23
N ALA A 241 10.45 -11.00 4.84
CA ALA A 241 9.52 -11.65 3.94
C ALA A 241 9.99 -11.62 2.47
N ALA A 242 10.88 -10.70 2.12
CA ALA A 242 11.49 -10.57 0.80
C ALA A 242 12.81 -11.38 0.69
N GLY A 243 13.34 -11.50 -0.54
CA GLY A 243 14.63 -12.15 -0.81
C GLY A 243 14.58 -13.68 -0.88
N TRP A 244 13.40 -14.29 -0.80
CA TRP A 244 13.14 -15.72 -0.97
C TRP A 244 11.74 -15.89 -1.55
N ARG A 245 11.35 -17.12 -1.92
CA ARG A 245 10.03 -17.35 -2.52
C ARG A 245 9.50 -18.74 -2.14
N LEU A 246 8.21 -18.81 -1.82
CA LEU A 246 7.50 -20.09 -1.73
C LEU A 246 7.57 -20.83 -3.08
N THR A 247 7.71 -22.15 -3.05
CA THR A 247 7.52 -22.96 -4.26
C THR A 247 6.05 -22.84 -4.72
N GLU A 248 5.80 -23.09 -5.99
CA GLU A 248 4.42 -23.10 -6.52
C GLU A 248 3.53 -24.11 -5.80
N GLU A 249 4.08 -25.28 -5.48
CA GLU A 249 3.39 -26.32 -4.70
C GLU A 249 2.95 -25.79 -3.33
N ASP A 250 3.85 -25.16 -2.59
CA ASP A 250 3.57 -24.64 -1.25
C ASP A 250 2.62 -23.43 -1.30
N TYR A 251 2.78 -22.55 -2.31
CA TYR A 251 1.84 -21.46 -2.57
C TYR A 251 0.43 -21.99 -2.82
N ASN A 252 0.27 -22.98 -3.69
CA ASN A 252 -1.02 -23.58 -4.00
C ASN A 252 -1.61 -24.34 -2.81
N ARG A 253 -0.77 -25.05 -2.04
CA ARG A 253 -1.18 -25.76 -0.83
C ARG A 253 -1.78 -24.82 0.21
N ILE A 254 -1.08 -23.73 0.55
CA ILE A 254 -1.60 -22.77 1.53
C ILE A 254 -2.82 -22.02 1.00
N SER A 255 -2.83 -21.67 -0.28
CA SER A 255 -3.97 -21.05 -0.94
C SER A 255 -5.25 -21.88 -0.83
N LYS A 256 -5.13 -23.21 -1.00
CA LYS A 256 -6.26 -24.15 -0.88
C LYS A 256 -6.80 -24.28 0.56
N VAL A 257 -5.91 -24.18 1.53
CA VAL A 257 -6.29 -24.33 2.95
C VAL A 257 -6.98 -23.08 3.47
N TRP A 258 -6.68 -21.93 2.87
CA TRP A 258 -7.22 -20.62 3.24
C TRP A 258 -8.38 -20.14 2.32
N SER A 259 -8.78 -20.97 1.36
CA SER A 259 -9.94 -20.71 0.47
C SER A 259 -11.29 -20.84 1.21
#